data_0876c29af13f47171e037398e2609434
#
_entry.id   0876c29af13f47171e037398e2609434
#
_cell.length_a   1.000
_cell.length_b   1.000
_cell.length_c   1.000
_cell.angle_alpha   90.00
_cell.angle_beta   90.00
_cell.angle_gamma   90.00
#
_symmetry.space_group_name_H-M   'P 1'
#
loop_
_entity.id
_entity.type
_entity.pdbx_description
1 polymer ?
#
loop_
_entity_poly.entity_id
_entity_poly.type
_entity_poly.pdbx_seq_one_letter_code
_entity_poly.pdbx_strand_id
1 'polypeptide(L)'
;MPLLAGDSHRALDTPNVYYQNHVSCPEFDVVGLSFPGMPAFPHFGHNPWVAWCVTHLGADYQDLYIEQFKKDDSGYYKYKDQWRRAEVYQETIKVKGGDDVPLKVWVTQHGPVISGNPEQGSGIAFKYTATEGPSTWPDGLWQMLLAKNSDELIESMREWVDPCNNLVFVDTDGNFGHLCRGKVPIRSKANGWLPVPGWTGEHEWQGYIPFEDMPKAVNPEEGYIVTCNNRPVGNDYPYYISTDFTPGFRAQRVTKRLLSLERP
;
A
#
# COMPACT_ATOMS: atom_id res chain seq x y z
N MET A 1 -12.09 -20.55 20.12
CA MET A 1 -12.31 -19.70 18.92
C MET A 1 -11.42 -18.48 19.06
N PRO A 2 -10.65 -18.11 18.05
CA PRO A 2 -9.79 -16.93 18.13
C PRO A 2 -10.59 -15.64 18.26
N LEU A 3 -9.97 -14.61 18.84
CA LEU A 3 -10.54 -13.27 18.98
C LEU A 3 -9.74 -12.30 18.12
N LEU A 4 -10.43 -11.41 17.40
CA LEU A 4 -9.83 -10.36 16.61
C LEU A 4 -10.21 -8.99 17.18
N ALA A 5 -9.22 -8.14 17.43
CA ALA A 5 -9.41 -6.74 17.79
C ALA A 5 -8.68 -5.83 16.79
N GLY A 6 -9.38 -4.84 16.27
CA GLY A 6 -8.84 -3.81 15.41
C GLY A 6 -9.14 -2.42 15.96
N ASP A 7 -8.11 -1.55 16.05
CA ASP A 7 -8.23 -0.19 16.56
C ASP A 7 -7.48 0.78 15.64
N SER A 8 -8.21 1.40 14.73
CA SER A 8 -7.69 2.33 13.73
C SER A 8 -7.55 3.74 14.29
N HIS A 9 -6.33 4.29 14.26
CA HIS A 9 -6.06 5.67 14.70
C HIS A 9 -6.15 6.63 13.52
N ARG A 10 -7.17 7.50 13.52
CA ARG A 10 -7.44 8.49 12.48
C ARG A 10 -7.72 9.86 13.08
N ALA A 11 -7.64 10.91 12.25
CA ALA A 11 -8.06 12.25 12.65
C ALA A 11 -9.56 12.26 13.00
N LEU A 12 -9.95 13.16 13.92
CA LEU A 12 -11.33 13.36 14.34
C LEU A 12 -11.98 14.42 13.45
N ASP A 13 -12.14 14.09 12.18
CA ASP A 13 -12.71 14.98 11.16
C ASP A 13 -14.19 14.66 10.89
N THR A 14 -14.89 15.61 10.28
CA THR A 14 -16.25 15.44 9.78
C THR A 14 -16.28 15.81 8.29
N PRO A 15 -16.61 14.89 7.36
CA PRO A 15 -16.96 13.48 7.61
C PRO A 15 -15.77 12.65 8.09
N ASN A 16 -16.05 11.61 8.88
CA ASN A 16 -15.01 10.68 9.34
C ASN A 16 -14.45 9.88 8.16
N VAL A 17 -13.20 9.40 8.29
CA VAL A 17 -12.54 8.56 7.29
C VAL A 17 -13.24 7.21 7.08
N TYR A 18 -13.94 6.72 8.09
CA TYR A 18 -14.71 5.49 8.02
C TYR A 18 -16.19 5.73 8.28
N TYR A 19 -17.03 4.95 7.61
CA TYR A 19 -18.43 4.80 7.95
C TYR A 19 -18.79 3.33 8.11
N GLN A 20 -19.72 3.02 8.98
CA GLN A 20 -20.24 1.66 9.17
C GLN A 20 -21.22 1.34 8.06
N ASN A 21 -21.12 0.12 7.55
CA ASN A 21 -22.07 -0.41 6.57
C ASN A 21 -22.28 -1.90 6.76
N HIS A 22 -23.42 -2.37 6.29
CA HIS A 22 -23.77 -3.75 6.14
C HIS A 22 -24.31 -3.93 4.72
N VAL A 23 -23.65 -4.77 3.96
CA VAL A 23 -24.02 -5.06 2.56
C VAL A 23 -24.32 -6.54 2.45
N SER A 24 -25.55 -6.85 2.07
CA SER A 24 -26.05 -8.23 1.97
C SER A 24 -26.72 -8.44 0.62
N CYS A 25 -26.39 -9.55 -0.02
CA CYS A 25 -27.00 -10.05 -1.24
C CYS A 25 -26.95 -11.60 -1.23
N PRO A 26 -27.53 -12.28 -2.23
CA PRO A 26 -27.48 -13.76 -2.24
C PRO A 26 -26.07 -14.34 -2.24
N GLU A 27 -25.08 -13.63 -2.74
CA GLU A 27 -23.71 -14.10 -2.90
C GLU A 27 -22.85 -13.86 -1.67
N PHE A 28 -23.09 -12.77 -0.91
CA PHE A 28 -22.32 -12.42 0.29
C PHE A 28 -23.13 -11.62 1.30
N ASP A 29 -22.66 -11.67 2.55
CA ASP A 29 -23.19 -10.89 3.67
C ASP A 29 -22.02 -10.36 4.49
N VAL A 30 -21.73 -9.05 4.40
CA VAL A 30 -20.54 -8.43 4.96
C VAL A 30 -20.89 -7.17 5.75
N VAL A 31 -20.33 -7.09 6.94
CA VAL A 31 -20.48 -5.96 7.85
C VAL A 31 -19.12 -5.36 8.18
N GLY A 32 -19.01 -4.03 8.27
CA GLY A 32 -17.77 -3.42 8.70
C GLY A 32 -17.66 -1.92 8.50
N LEU A 33 -16.43 -1.46 8.38
CA LEU A 33 -16.04 -0.05 8.26
C LEU A 33 -15.40 0.18 6.89
N SER A 34 -16.00 1.03 6.07
CA SER A 34 -15.53 1.38 4.73
C SER A 34 -15.09 2.83 4.63
N PHE A 35 -14.24 3.13 3.66
CA PHE A 35 -13.95 4.51 3.26
C PHE A 35 -15.12 5.07 2.43
N PRO A 36 -15.50 6.34 2.60
CA PRO A 36 -16.43 7.00 1.69
C PRO A 36 -15.94 6.93 0.23
N GLY A 37 -16.84 6.52 -0.67
CA GLY A 37 -16.52 6.36 -2.09
C GLY A 37 -15.99 4.98 -2.50
N MET A 38 -15.68 4.11 -1.55
CA MET A 38 -15.32 2.71 -1.83
C MET A 38 -16.58 1.85 -1.82
N PRO A 39 -17.00 1.29 -2.97
CA PRO A 39 -18.22 0.51 -3.02
C PRO A 39 -18.07 -0.82 -2.28
N ALA A 40 -19.02 -1.09 -1.35
CA ALA A 40 -19.25 -2.40 -0.73
C ALA A 40 -18.03 -3.09 -0.09
N PHE A 41 -17.00 -2.32 0.30
CA PHE A 41 -15.76 -2.88 0.80
C PHE A 41 -15.43 -2.43 2.23
N PRO A 42 -15.69 -3.27 3.25
CA PRO A 42 -15.19 -3.02 4.58
C PRO A 42 -13.67 -3.19 4.67
N HIS A 43 -12.99 -2.12 5.05
CA HIS A 43 -11.56 -2.15 5.34
C HIS A 43 -11.24 -2.93 6.63
N PHE A 44 -12.17 -2.86 7.58
CA PHE A 44 -12.28 -3.68 8.77
C PHE A 44 -13.65 -4.33 8.75
N GLY A 45 -13.73 -5.63 8.89
CA GLY A 45 -15.05 -6.24 8.81
C GLY A 45 -15.03 -7.75 8.97
N HIS A 46 -16.16 -8.33 8.71
CA HIS A 46 -16.35 -9.77 8.67
C HIS A 46 -17.53 -10.15 7.75
N ASN A 47 -17.46 -11.36 7.25
CA ASN A 47 -18.59 -12.09 6.74
C ASN A 47 -18.95 -13.24 7.72
N PRO A 48 -19.85 -14.18 7.40
CA PRO A 48 -20.18 -15.28 8.30
C PRO A 48 -19.01 -16.21 8.67
N TRP A 49 -17.91 -16.20 7.90
CA TRP A 49 -16.85 -17.20 7.97
C TRP A 49 -15.52 -16.63 8.43
N VAL A 50 -15.17 -15.44 7.98
CA VAL A 50 -13.89 -14.80 8.24
C VAL A 50 -14.08 -13.37 8.74
N ALA A 51 -13.18 -12.94 9.63
CA ALA A 51 -13.08 -11.55 10.05
C ALA A 51 -11.68 -11.03 9.80
N TRP A 52 -11.57 -9.72 9.49
CA TRP A 52 -10.30 -9.08 9.20
C TRP A 52 -10.22 -7.66 9.73
N CYS A 53 -9.00 -7.26 10.05
CA CYS A 53 -8.64 -5.87 10.29
C CYS A 53 -7.23 -5.60 9.75
N VAL A 54 -6.86 -4.34 9.66
CA VAL A 54 -5.56 -3.95 9.13
C VAL A 54 -4.87 -2.94 10.02
N THR A 55 -3.52 -2.96 9.97
CA THR A 55 -2.70 -1.82 10.36
C THR A 55 -1.83 -1.40 9.18
N HIS A 56 -1.42 -0.13 9.14
CA HIS A 56 -0.51 0.32 8.10
C HIS A 56 0.84 -0.40 8.23
N LEU A 57 1.34 -0.96 7.12
CA LEU A 57 2.62 -1.70 7.12
C LEU A 57 3.81 -0.74 7.21
N GLY A 58 3.67 0.48 6.69
CA GLY A 58 4.78 1.41 6.55
C GLY A 58 5.78 0.97 5.47
N ALA A 59 5.36 0.12 4.54
CA ALA A 59 6.21 -0.26 3.42
C ALA A 59 6.52 0.94 2.55
N ASP A 60 7.71 0.92 2.00
CA ASP A 60 8.20 1.92 1.08
C ASP A 60 7.95 1.44 -0.36
N TYR A 61 6.95 2.02 -1.02
CA TYR A 61 6.48 1.64 -2.35
C TYR A 61 6.29 2.85 -3.29
N GLN A 62 6.98 3.93 -2.95
CA GLN A 62 7.02 5.19 -3.70
C GLN A 62 8.46 5.68 -3.76
N ASP A 63 8.92 6.11 -4.94
CA ASP A 63 10.26 6.62 -5.13
C ASP A 63 10.26 7.95 -5.88
N LEU A 64 11.27 8.76 -5.62
CA LEU A 64 11.51 10.02 -6.31
C LEU A 64 12.75 9.91 -7.19
N TYR A 65 12.58 10.25 -8.47
CA TYR A 65 13.67 10.24 -9.45
C TYR A 65 13.96 11.65 -9.92
N ILE A 66 15.23 12.07 -9.79
CA ILE A 66 15.70 13.30 -10.37
C ILE A 66 15.91 13.06 -11.87
N GLU A 67 15.21 13.81 -12.70
CA GLU A 67 15.29 13.71 -14.15
C GLU A 67 16.07 14.88 -14.75
N GLN A 68 16.84 14.59 -15.79
CA GLN A 68 17.51 15.58 -16.62
C GLN A 68 16.78 15.74 -17.93
N PHE A 69 16.27 16.93 -18.20
CA PHE A 69 15.60 17.26 -19.44
C PHE A 69 16.51 18.02 -20.39
N LYS A 70 16.25 17.90 -21.69
CA LYS A 70 16.98 18.63 -22.72
C LYS A 70 16.52 20.08 -22.71
N LYS A 71 17.46 21.00 -22.54
CA LYS A 71 17.13 22.45 -22.33
C LYS A 71 16.49 23.12 -23.54
N ASP A 72 16.82 22.68 -24.75
CA ASP A 72 16.29 23.18 -26.01
C ASP A 72 15.01 22.47 -26.43
N ASP A 73 14.68 21.32 -25.80
CA ASP A 73 13.46 20.55 -26.04
C ASP A 73 13.09 19.72 -24.81
N SER A 74 12.28 20.27 -23.93
CA SER A 74 11.81 19.61 -22.70
C SER A 74 10.90 18.38 -22.97
N GLY A 75 10.60 18.06 -24.22
CA GLY A 75 9.96 16.80 -24.60
C GLY A 75 10.90 15.58 -24.50
N TYR A 76 12.19 15.76 -24.18
CA TYR A 76 13.15 14.70 -24.03
C TYR A 76 13.86 14.74 -22.68
N TYR A 77 14.00 13.56 -22.06
CA TYR A 77 14.76 13.37 -20.82
C TYR A 77 15.89 12.35 -21.03
N LYS A 78 16.95 12.48 -20.24
CA LYS A 78 18.13 11.60 -20.33
C LYS A 78 17.88 10.28 -19.62
N TYR A 79 18.25 9.17 -20.28
CA TYR A 79 18.30 7.86 -19.67
C TYR A 79 19.52 7.09 -20.21
N LYS A 80 20.45 6.78 -19.34
CA LYS A 80 21.76 6.25 -19.71
C LYS A 80 22.41 7.19 -20.73
N ASP A 81 22.84 6.68 -21.86
CA ASP A 81 23.49 7.45 -22.90
C ASP A 81 22.53 7.99 -23.97
N GLN A 82 21.22 7.93 -23.73
CA GLN A 82 20.19 8.29 -24.71
C GLN A 82 19.24 9.38 -24.20
N TRP A 83 18.73 10.16 -25.14
CA TRP A 83 17.59 11.02 -24.92
C TRP A 83 16.30 10.25 -25.26
N ARG A 84 15.42 10.10 -24.32
CA ARG A 84 14.10 9.44 -24.50
C ARG A 84 13.01 10.50 -24.52
N ARG A 85 11.96 10.25 -25.33
CA ARG A 85 10.81 11.13 -25.40
C ARG A 85 9.97 10.97 -24.13
N ALA A 86 9.64 12.08 -23.48
CA ALA A 86 8.63 12.14 -22.43
C ALA A 86 7.23 12.24 -23.05
N GLU A 87 6.24 11.68 -22.37
CA GLU A 87 4.85 12.00 -22.68
C GLU A 87 4.53 13.37 -22.07
N VAL A 88 3.86 14.22 -22.85
CA VAL A 88 3.54 15.59 -22.42
C VAL A 88 2.05 15.83 -22.63
N TYR A 89 1.35 16.09 -21.54
CA TYR A 89 -0.08 16.37 -21.53
C TYR A 89 -0.32 17.85 -21.24
N GLN A 90 -1.37 18.39 -21.88
CA GLN A 90 -1.89 19.73 -21.58
C GLN A 90 -3.20 19.56 -20.81
N GLU A 91 -3.23 20.02 -19.60
CA GLU A 91 -4.38 19.95 -18.71
C GLU A 91 -4.86 21.37 -18.35
N THR A 92 -6.06 21.48 -17.85
CA THR A 92 -6.60 22.76 -17.40
C THR A 92 -7.30 22.60 -16.06
N ILE A 93 -6.81 23.33 -15.06
CA ILE A 93 -7.47 23.39 -13.74
C ILE A 93 -8.55 24.48 -13.80
N LYS A 94 -9.80 24.08 -13.66
CA LYS A 94 -10.93 25.01 -13.56
C LYS A 94 -10.99 25.64 -12.18
N VAL A 95 -10.89 26.95 -12.11
CA VAL A 95 -10.92 27.69 -10.85
C VAL A 95 -12.28 28.38 -10.65
N LYS A 96 -12.99 28.04 -9.57
CA LYS A 96 -14.28 28.66 -9.26
C LYS A 96 -14.13 30.15 -8.97
N GLY A 97 -14.68 31.00 -9.83
CA GLY A 97 -14.63 32.45 -9.68
C GLY A 97 -13.30 33.10 -10.04
N GLY A 98 -12.42 32.39 -10.71
CA GLY A 98 -11.15 32.86 -11.24
C GLY A 98 -10.88 32.37 -12.66
N ASP A 99 -9.72 32.74 -13.20
CA ASP A 99 -9.27 32.30 -14.50
C ASP A 99 -8.78 30.84 -14.44
N ASP A 100 -9.01 30.09 -15.50
CA ASP A 100 -8.50 28.73 -15.66
C ASP A 100 -6.97 28.72 -15.63
N VAL A 101 -6.38 27.72 -14.95
CA VAL A 101 -4.93 27.56 -14.89
C VAL A 101 -4.49 26.45 -15.84
N PRO A 102 -3.75 26.75 -16.92
CA PRO A 102 -3.17 25.72 -17.79
C PRO A 102 -2.06 24.98 -17.03
N LEU A 103 -2.07 23.65 -17.13
CA LEU A 103 -1.07 22.78 -16.55
C LEU A 103 -0.43 21.92 -17.63
N LYS A 104 0.90 21.93 -17.69
CA LYS A 104 1.67 21.03 -18.53
C LYS A 104 2.27 19.93 -17.66
N VAL A 105 1.96 18.69 -17.99
CA VAL A 105 2.41 17.50 -17.25
C VAL A 105 3.38 16.71 -18.10
N TRP A 106 4.59 16.47 -17.60
CA TRP A 106 5.56 15.59 -18.21
C TRP A 106 5.54 14.23 -17.50
N VAL A 107 5.57 13.16 -18.26
CA VAL A 107 5.65 11.79 -17.72
C VAL A 107 6.87 11.10 -18.32
N THR A 108 7.76 10.63 -17.47
CA THR A 108 8.93 9.83 -17.83
C THR A 108 8.65 8.35 -17.55
N GLN A 109 9.62 7.48 -17.79
CA GLN A 109 9.52 6.07 -17.35
C GLN A 109 9.42 5.89 -15.82
N HIS A 110 9.73 6.94 -15.05
CA HIS A 110 9.61 6.93 -13.60
C HIS A 110 8.33 7.64 -13.10
N GLY A 111 7.39 7.89 -14.02
CA GLY A 111 6.11 8.50 -13.70
C GLY A 111 6.04 10.00 -13.95
N PRO A 112 4.99 10.68 -13.44
CA PRO A 112 4.79 12.11 -13.63
C PRO A 112 5.83 12.94 -12.89
N VAL A 113 6.24 14.05 -13.51
CA VAL A 113 7.09 15.05 -12.87
C VAL A 113 6.23 15.91 -11.94
N ILE A 114 6.50 15.82 -10.65
CA ILE A 114 5.74 16.49 -9.59
C ILE A 114 6.41 17.75 -9.03
N SER A 115 7.68 17.96 -9.33
CA SER A 115 8.45 19.13 -8.85
C SER A 115 9.56 19.48 -9.83
N GLY A 116 10.06 20.71 -9.75
CA GLY A 116 11.06 21.24 -10.67
C GLY A 116 10.45 21.85 -11.93
N ASN A 117 11.29 22.10 -12.94
CA ASN A 117 10.84 22.64 -14.23
C ASN A 117 11.59 21.96 -15.40
N PRO A 118 10.96 21.04 -16.12
CA PRO A 118 11.55 20.39 -17.29
C PRO A 118 12.05 21.36 -18.36
N GLU A 119 11.42 22.51 -18.53
CA GLU A 119 11.85 23.55 -19.49
C GLU A 119 13.17 24.23 -19.06
N GLN A 120 13.51 24.14 -17.78
CA GLN A 120 14.81 24.58 -17.24
C GLN A 120 15.84 23.46 -17.16
N GLY A 121 15.47 22.25 -17.60
CA GLY A 121 16.37 21.10 -17.74
C GLY A 121 16.35 20.09 -16.59
N SER A 122 15.47 20.22 -15.60
CA SER A 122 15.39 19.25 -14.51
C SER A 122 13.97 19.13 -13.92
N GLY A 123 13.66 17.97 -13.36
CA GLY A 123 12.45 17.72 -12.61
C GLY A 123 12.59 16.53 -11.68
N ILE A 124 11.63 16.34 -10.81
CA ILE A 124 11.50 15.17 -9.94
C ILE A 124 10.28 14.38 -10.38
N ALA A 125 10.49 13.18 -10.89
CA ALA A 125 9.43 12.24 -11.23
C ALA A 125 9.06 11.40 -10.01
N PHE A 126 7.79 11.04 -9.93
CA PHE A 126 7.20 10.25 -8.84
C PHE A 126 6.77 8.88 -9.34
N LYS A 127 7.45 7.84 -8.86
CA LYS A 127 7.15 6.45 -9.16
C LYS A 127 6.37 5.84 -8.01
N TYR A 128 5.24 5.22 -8.33
CA TYR A 128 4.31 4.71 -7.34
C TYR A 128 3.66 3.41 -7.82
N THR A 129 3.61 2.38 -6.97
CA THR A 129 3.09 1.06 -7.35
C THR A 129 1.65 1.09 -7.87
N ALA A 130 0.81 1.98 -7.36
CA ALA A 130 -0.57 2.13 -7.81
C ALA A 130 -0.71 2.69 -9.24
N THR A 131 0.34 3.31 -9.79
CA THR A 131 0.35 3.90 -11.13
C THR A 131 1.19 3.11 -12.14
N GLU A 132 1.83 2.01 -11.72
CA GLU A 132 2.73 1.19 -12.55
C GLU A 132 2.00 0.17 -13.44
N GLY A 133 0.74 0.34 -13.69
CA GLY A 133 -0.03 -0.52 -14.57
C GLY A 133 -1.49 -0.66 -14.12
N PRO A 134 -2.25 -1.55 -14.73
CA PRO A 134 -3.63 -1.79 -14.34
C PRO A 134 -3.67 -2.28 -12.90
N SER A 135 -4.56 -1.68 -12.11
CA SER A 135 -4.79 -2.11 -10.73
C SER A 135 -5.82 -3.24 -10.71
N THR A 136 -5.42 -4.40 -10.22
CA THR A 136 -6.23 -5.62 -10.15
C THR A 136 -6.87 -5.84 -8.77
N TRP A 137 -6.65 -4.91 -7.84
CA TRP A 137 -7.18 -5.03 -6.48
C TRP A 137 -8.72 -5.17 -6.39
N PRO A 138 -9.55 -4.64 -7.33
CA PRO A 138 -10.99 -4.89 -7.24
C PRO A 138 -11.37 -6.36 -7.36
N ASP A 139 -10.63 -7.13 -8.15
CA ASP A 139 -10.85 -8.58 -8.28
C ASP A 139 -10.53 -9.30 -6.97
N GLY A 140 -9.45 -8.90 -6.30
CA GLY A 140 -9.11 -9.38 -4.96
C GLY A 140 -10.15 -9.03 -3.92
N LEU A 141 -10.71 -7.82 -3.96
CA LEU A 141 -11.80 -7.41 -3.07
C LEU A 141 -13.05 -8.26 -3.23
N TRP A 142 -13.44 -8.55 -4.46
CA TRP A 142 -14.58 -9.41 -4.73
C TRP A 142 -14.38 -10.80 -4.12
N GLN A 143 -13.22 -11.42 -4.32
CA GLN A 143 -12.88 -12.70 -3.73
C GLN A 143 -12.85 -12.66 -2.20
N MET A 144 -12.36 -11.55 -1.61
CA MET A 144 -12.33 -11.34 -0.17
C MET A 144 -13.74 -11.34 0.45
N LEU A 145 -14.73 -10.71 -0.21
CA LEU A 145 -16.13 -10.73 0.26
C LEU A 145 -16.72 -12.13 0.29
N LEU A 146 -16.28 -13.01 -0.61
CA LEU A 146 -16.76 -14.39 -0.78
C LEU A 146 -15.98 -15.40 0.07
N ALA A 147 -14.85 -15.04 0.64
CA ALA A 147 -13.96 -15.95 1.36
C ALA A 147 -14.67 -16.67 2.52
N LYS A 148 -14.49 -17.99 2.60
CA LYS A 148 -15.10 -18.86 3.61
C LYS A 148 -14.13 -19.38 4.66
N ASN A 149 -12.84 -19.16 4.46
CA ASN A 149 -11.77 -19.57 5.35
C ASN A 149 -10.56 -18.64 5.17
N SER A 150 -9.56 -18.83 6.02
CA SER A 150 -8.33 -18.05 6.02
C SER A 150 -7.52 -18.19 4.74
N ASP A 151 -7.49 -19.37 4.13
CA ASP A 151 -6.71 -19.61 2.90
C ASP A 151 -7.31 -18.85 1.71
N GLU A 152 -8.62 -18.86 1.55
CA GLU A 152 -9.32 -18.08 0.53
C GLU A 152 -9.15 -16.58 0.74
N LEU A 153 -9.17 -16.13 1.99
CA LEU A 153 -8.91 -14.72 2.33
C LEU A 153 -7.46 -14.31 1.98
N ILE A 154 -6.48 -15.14 2.32
CA ILE A 154 -5.07 -14.91 1.98
C ILE A 154 -4.90 -14.82 0.46
N GLU A 155 -5.44 -15.81 -0.27
CA GLU A 155 -5.30 -15.86 -1.73
C GLU A 155 -5.96 -14.68 -2.42
N SER A 156 -7.08 -14.17 -1.90
CA SER A 156 -7.72 -12.97 -2.42
C SER A 156 -6.84 -11.72 -2.36
N MET A 157 -5.81 -11.70 -1.52
CA MET A 157 -4.86 -10.59 -1.39
C MET A 157 -3.74 -10.63 -2.42
N ARG A 158 -3.62 -11.68 -3.24
CA ARG A 158 -2.59 -11.79 -4.29
C ARG A 158 -2.63 -10.62 -5.28
N GLU A 159 -3.82 -10.19 -5.63
CA GLU A 159 -4.04 -9.07 -6.55
C GLU A 159 -4.02 -7.69 -5.90
N TRP A 160 -3.82 -7.63 -4.57
CA TRP A 160 -3.78 -6.37 -3.85
C TRP A 160 -2.52 -5.57 -4.18
N VAL A 161 -2.67 -4.34 -4.62
CA VAL A 161 -1.56 -3.46 -5.01
C VAL A 161 -1.17 -2.51 -3.89
N ASP A 162 -2.10 -1.65 -3.49
CA ASP A 162 -1.93 -0.64 -2.44
C ASP A 162 -3.24 -0.32 -1.71
N PRO A 163 -3.20 0.28 -0.53
CA PRO A 163 -2.02 0.51 0.30
C PRO A 163 -1.43 -0.78 0.89
N CYS A 164 -0.12 -0.80 1.16
CA CYS A 164 0.50 -1.91 1.86
C CYS A 164 0.08 -1.95 3.32
N ASN A 165 -0.51 -3.06 3.74
CA ASN A 165 -1.04 -3.23 5.09
C ASN A 165 -0.57 -4.54 5.72
N ASN A 166 -0.54 -4.55 7.06
CA ASN A 166 -0.62 -5.77 7.85
C ASN A 166 -2.09 -6.16 7.94
N LEU A 167 -2.51 -7.19 7.23
CA LEU A 167 -3.82 -7.80 7.36
C LEU A 167 -3.77 -8.82 8.51
N VAL A 168 -4.63 -8.67 9.49
CA VAL A 168 -4.82 -9.67 10.57
C VAL A 168 -6.21 -10.26 10.41
N PHE A 169 -6.32 -11.56 10.55
CA PHE A 169 -7.56 -12.28 10.27
C PHE A 169 -7.78 -13.46 11.20
N VAL A 170 -9.03 -13.89 11.27
CA VAL A 170 -9.49 -15.09 11.95
C VAL A 170 -10.61 -15.74 11.13
N ASP A 171 -10.80 -17.06 11.30
CA ASP A 171 -11.93 -17.78 10.70
C ASP A 171 -12.72 -18.61 11.72
N THR A 172 -13.85 -19.13 11.26
CA THR A 172 -14.73 -19.97 12.08
C THR A 172 -14.18 -21.38 12.34
N ASP A 173 -13.19 -21.82 11.57
CA ASP A 173 -12.51 -23.11 11.76
C ASP A 173 -11.44 -23.03 12.87
N GLY A 174 -11.20 -21.83 13.41
CA GLY A 174 -10.27 -21.60 14.51
C GLY A 174 -8.89 -21.13 14.07
N ASN A 175 -8.70 -20.86 12.79
CA ASN A 175 -7.46 -20.30 12.30
C ASN A 175 -7.38 -18.78 12.55
N PHE A 176 -6.16 -18.30 12.75
CA PHE A 176 -5.85 -16.89 12.83
C PHE A 176 -4.50 -16.61 12.20
N GLY A 177 -4.33 -15.40 11.67
CA GLY A 177 -3.11 -15.13 10.96
C GLY A 177 -2.85 -13.64 10.71
N HIS A 178 -1.67 -13.43 10.13
CA HIS A 178 -1.17 -12.14 9.68
C HIS A 178 -0.57 -12.30 8.29
N LEU A 179 -0.81 -11.32 7.42
CA LEU A 179 -0.22 -11.21 6.09
C LEU A 179 0.14 -9.74 5.82
N CYS A 180 1.37 -9.48 5.43
CA CYS A 180 1.72 -8.22 4.80
C CYS A 180 1.22 -8.24 3.35
N ARG A 181 0.19 -7.46 3.04
CA ARG A 181 -0.38 -7.36 1.69
C ARG A 181 0.06 -6.09 0.98
N GLY A 182 0.14 -6.14 -0.32
CA GLY A 182 0.53 -5.02 -1.20
C GLY A 182 1.76 -5.33 -2.03
N LYS A 183 1.96 -4.55 -3.09
CA LYS A 183 3.15 -4.68 -3.95
C LYS A 183 4.29 -3.83 -3.40
N VAL A 184 5.36 -4.48 -2.95
CA VAL A 184 6.59 -3.82 -2.48
C VAL A 184 7.67 -4.01 -3.53
N PRO A 185 8.25 -2.94 -4.10
CA PRO A 185 9.23 -3.06 -5.17
C PRO A 185 10.58 -3.57 -4.67
N ILE A 186 11.21 -4.46 -5.44
CA ILE A 186 12.59 -4.89 -5.23
C ILE A 186 13.51 -3.85 -5.87
N ARG A 187 14.29 -3.15 -5.05
CA ARG A 187 15.19 -2.10 -5.50
C ARG A 187 16.29 -1.77 -4.48
N SER A 188 17.17 -0.85 -4.84
CA SER A 188 18.18 -0.34 -3.92
C SER A 188 17.54 0.36 -2.71
N LYS A 189 18.12 0.18 -1.53
CA LYS A 189 17.72 0.93 -0.31
C LYS A 189 17.90 2.44 -0.46
N ALA A 190 18.80 2.89 -1.34
CA ALA A 190 19.01 4.31 -1.61
C ALA A 190 17.74 5.01 -2.10
N ASN A 191 16.91 4.31 -2.88
CA ASN A 191 15.63 4.83 -3.37
C ASN A 191 14.68 5.25 -2.26
N GLY A 192 14.68 4.51 -1.14
CA GLY A 192 13.82 4.78 0.00
C GLY A 192 14.31 5.91 0.92
N TRP A 193 15.50 6.47 0.67
CA TRP A 193 16.11 7.48 1.54
C TRP A 193 16.11 8.87 0.93
N LEU A 194 16.40 8.95 -0.37
CA LEU A 194 16.59 10.23 -1.07
C LEU A 194 16.11 10.10 -2.52
N PRO A 195 15.74 11.21 -3.16
CA PRO A 195 15.58 11.23 -4.61
C PRO A 195 16.85 10.72 -5.29
N VAL A 196 16.69 9.76 -6.21
CA VAL A 196 17.80 9.10 -6.91
C VAL A 196 17.94 9.58 -8.35
N PRO A 197 19.16 9.53 -8.95
CA PRO A 197 19.35 9.94 -10.32
C PRO A 197 18.67 8.99 -11.32
N GLY A 198 17.60 9.45 -11.98
CA GLY A 198 16.82 8.68 -12.96
C GLY A 198 17.59 8.36 -14.23
N TRP A 199 18.59 9.19 -14.58
CA TRP A 199 19.34 9.03 -15.83
C TRP A 199 20.39 7.92 -15.82
N THR A 200 20.76 7.36 -14.64
CA THR A 200 21.84 6.34 -14.57
C THR A 200 21.33 4.94 -14.94
N GLY A 201 20.08 4.63 -14.62
CA GLY A 201 19.50 3.31 -14.74
C GLY A 201 19.95 2.33 -13.64
N GLU A 202 20.60 2.81 -12.56
CA GLU A 202 21.10 1.99 -11.45
C GLU A 202 20.04 1.80 -10.35
N HIS A 203 19.00 2.61 -10.37
CA HIS A 203 17.97 2.67 -9.33
C HIS A 203 16.61 2.14 -9.79
N GLU A 204 16.59 1.37 -10.87
CA GLU A 204 15.35 0.81 -11.41
C GLU A 204 14.73 -0.23 -10.46
N TRP A 205 13.42 -0.31 -10.47
CA TRP A 205 12.70 -1.42 -9.84
C TRP A 205 12.95 -2.72 -10.59
N GLN A 206 13.30 -3.78 -9.85
CA GLN A 206 13.60 -5.11 -10.37
C GLN A 206 12.39 -6.05 -10.32
N GLY A 207 11.20 -5.51 -10.22
CA GLY A 207 9.96 -6.22 -9.96
C GLY A 207 9.47 -6.01 -8.54
N TYR A 208 8.67 -6.92 -8.05
CA TYR A 208 8.06 -6.87 -6.73
C TYR A 208 8.41 -8.09 -5.90
N ILE A 209 8.38 -7.97 -4.57
CA ILE A 209 8.50 -9.13 -3.69
C ILE A 209 7.38 -10.11 -4.07
N PRO A 210 7.73 -11.39 -4.36
CA PRO A 210 6.72 -12.41 -4.64
C PRO A 210 5.70 -12.52 -3.51
N PHE A 211 4.45 -12.77 -3.85
CA PHE A 211 3.37 -12.89 -2.85
C PHE A 211 3.68 -13.98 -1.81
N GLU A 212 4.28 -15.08 -2.24
CA GLU A 212 4.69 -16.19 -1.39
C GLU A 212 5.75 -15.79 -0.36
N ASP A 213 6.60 -14.83 -0.71
CA ASP A 213 7.69 -14.33 0.12
C ASP A 213 7.27 -13.15 1.02
N MET A 214 6.07 -12.59 0.80
CA MET A 214 5.56 -11.54 1.68
C MET A 214 5.43 -12.06 3.12
N PRO A 215 5.80 -11.26 4.14
CA PRO A 215 5.76 -11.71 5.52
C PRO A 215 4.35 -12.16 5.92
N LYS A 216 4.25 -13.39 6.42
CA LYS A 216 2.99 -13.98 6.89
C LYS A 216 3.22 -14.95 8.03
N ALA A 217 2.20 -15.10 8.86
CA ALA A 217 2.14 -16.11 9.91
C ALA A 217 0.69 -16.63 10.01
N VAL A 218 0.52 -17.94 10.02
CA VAL A 218 -0.78 -18.59 10.22
C VAL A 218 -0.64 -19.56 11.38
N ASN A 219 -1.51 -19.43 12.37
CA ASN A 219 -1.52 -20.26 13.59
C ASN A 219 -0.14 -20.34 14.26
N PRO A 220 0.54 -19.20 14.56
CA PRO A 220 1.84 -19.23 15.17
C PRO A 220 1.80 -19.93 16.55
N GLU A 221 2.88 -20.63 16.88
CA GLU A 221 3.00 -21.41 18.14
C GLU A 221 2.79 -20.57 19.39
N GLU A 222 3.09 -19.29 19.31
CA GLU A 222 2.89 -18.31 20.40
C GLU A 222 1.41 -18.15 20.78
N GLY A 223 0.48 -18.51 19.88
CA GLY A 223 -0.95 -18.44 20.10
C GLY A 223 -1.55 -17.04 20.01
N TYR A 224 -0.79 -16.04 19.56
CA TYR A 224 -1.26 -14.66 19.36
C TYR A 224 -0.50 -13.94 18.26
N ILE A 225 -1.11 -12.86 17.76
CA ILE A 225 -0.49 -11.92 16.81
C ILE A 225 -0.75 -10.50 17.32
N VAL A 226 0.28 -9.66 17.29
CA VAL A 226 0.19 -8.23 17.64
C VAL A 226 0.88 -7.42 16.55
N THR A 227 0.16 -6.51 15.92
CA THR A 227 0.71 -5.51 15.02
C THR A 227 0.26 -4.11 15.41
N CYS A 228 1.22 -3.23 15.64
CA CYS A 228 1.05 -1.82 15.97
C CYS A 228 1.89 -0.95 15.03
N ASN A 229 1.93 -1.30 13.75
CA ASN A 229 2.77 -0.68 12.71
C ASN A 229 4.29 -0.88 12.95
N ASN A 230 4.66 -1.81 13.80
CA ASN A 230 6.06 -2.18 14.06
C ASN A 230 6.59 -3.05 12.90
N ARG A 231 7.91 -3.17 12.84
CA ARG A 231 8.58 -4.01 11.84
C ARG A 231 8.09 -5.46 11.93
N PRO A 232 7.62 -6.06 10.81
CA PRO A 232 7.01 -7.39 10.81
C PRO A 232 8.02 -8.53 10.67
N VAL A 233 9.29 -8.25 10.33
CA VAL A 233 10.32 -9.25 10.01
C VAL A 233 11.63 -9.03 10.74
N GLY A 234 12.40 -10.08 10.91
CA GLY A 234 13.77 -10.04 11.44
C GLY A 234 14.79 -9.42 10.48
N ASN A 235 16.05 -9.42 10.90
CA ASN A 235 17.15 -8.90 10.08
C ASN A 235 17.58 -9.87 8.97
N ASP A 236 17.16 -11.10 9.05
CA ASP A 236 17.40 -12.19 8.12
C ASP A 236 16.45 -12.20 6.91
N TYR A 237 15.41 -11.37 6.94
CA TYR A 237 14.47 -11.26 5.82
C TYR A 237 15.20 -10.68 4.58
N PRO A 238 15.13 -11.37 3.42
CA PRO A 238 16.01 -11.07 2.29
C PRO A 238 15.66 -9.80 1.52
N TYR A 239 14.45 -9.27 1.68
CA TYR A 239 13.99 -8.11 0.93
C TYR A 239 13.94 -6.85 1.80
N TYR A 240 14.09 -5.71 1.13
CA TYR A 240 13.87 -4.40 1.74
C TYR A 240 12.38 -4.05 1.70
N ILE A 241 11.77 -3.79 2.86
CA ILE A 241 10.38 -3.32 2.96
C ILE A 241 10.36 -1.82 3.27
N SER A 242 11.07 -1.40 4.32
CA SER A 242 11.11 -0.01 4.78
C SER A 242 12.19 0.17 5.85
N THR A 243 12.52 1.43 6.12
CA THR A 243 13.26 1.85 7.33
C THR A 243 12.39 2.54 8.37
N ASP A 244 11.18 2.98 8.00
CA ASP A 244 10.32 3.87 8.78
C ASP A 244 9.17 3.14 9.48
N PHE A 245 9.49 2.02 10.12
CA PHE A 245 8.53 1.34 10.97
C PHE A 245 8.31 2.10 12.29
N THR A 246 7.07 2.04 12.78
CA THR A 246 6.78 2.58 14.11
C THR A 246 7.60 1.82 15.17
N PRO A 247 8.20 2.51 16.15
CA PRO A 247 8.88 1.86 17.27
C PRO A 247 8.00 0.87 18.02
N GLY A 248 8.57 -0.25 18.45
CA GLY A 248 7.85 -1.40 19.02
C GLY A 248 7.17 -1.18 20.39
N PHE A 249 7.17 0.02 20.97
CA PHE A 249 6.64 0.29 22.30
C PHE A 249 5.16 -0.11 22.48
N ARG A 250 4.32 0.22 21.50
CA ARG A 250 2.89 -0.15 21.53
C ARG A 250 2.72 -1.67 21.43
N ALA A 251 3.43 -2.30 20.49
CA ALA A 251 3.37 -3.75 20.31
C ALA A 251 3.82 -4.47 21.58
N GLN A 252 4.95 -4.08 22.18
CA GLN A 252 5.43 -4.64 23.44
C GLN A 252 4.41 -4.47 24.59
N ARG A 253 3.78 -3.30 24.68
CA ARG A 253 2.76 -3.05 25.72
C ARG A 253 1.53 -3.93 25.54
N VAL A 254 1.03 -4.04 24.31
CA VAL A 254 -0.13 -4.91 23.98
C VAL A 254 0.21 -6.37 24.25
N THR A 255 1.36 -6.86 23.78
CA THR A 255 1.82 -8.23 24.03
C THR A 255 1.94 -8.51 25.53
N LYS A 256 2.59 -7.63 26.31
CA LYS A 256 2.71 -7.79 27.76
C LYS A 256 1.34 -7.85 28.43
N ARG A 257 0.38 -7.04 28.00
CA ARG A 257 -0.97 -7.06 28.54
C ARG A 257 -1.70 -8.35 28.17
N LEU A 258 -1.64 -8.76 26.91
CA LEU A 258 -2.25 -9.99 26.43
C LEU A 258 -1.75 -11.22 27.23
N LEU A 259 -0.42 -11.36 27.38
CA LEU A 259 0.20 -12.46 28.12
C LEU A 259 -0.05 -12.41 29.64
N SER A 260 -0.55 -11.30 30.18
CA SER A 260 -0.92 -11.19 31.60
C SER A 260 -2.36 -11.59 31.90
N LEU A 261 -3.15 -11.92 30.88
CA LEU A 261 -4.54 -12.38 31.05
C LEU A 261 -4.55 -13.91 31.23
N GLU A 262 -5.31 -14.40 32.20
CA GLU A 262 -5.51 -15.84 32.42
C GLU A 262 -6.34 -16.49 31.27
N ARG A 263 -7.18 -15.71 30.63
CA ARG A 263 -7.92 -16.00 29.38
C ARG A 263 -8.02 -14.71 28.59
N PRO A 264 -7.33 -14.59 27.45
CA PRO A 264 -7.50 -13.48 26.53
C PRO A 264 -8.85 -13.52 25.81
#